data_38d1b1b11aced763b51d7157c0af1ae4
#
_entry.id   38d1b1b11aced763b51d7157c0af1ae4
#
_cell.length_a   1.000
_cell.length_b   1.000
_cell.length_c   1.000
_cell.angle_alpha   90.00
_cell.angle_beta   90.00
_cell.angle_gamma   90.00
#
_symmetry.space_group_name_H-M   'P 1'
#
loop_
_entity.id
_entity.type
_entity.pdbx_description
1 polymer ?
#
loop_
_entity_poly.entity_id
_entity_poly.type
_entity_poly.pdbx_seq_one_letter_code
_entity_poly.pdbx_strand_id
1 'polypeptide(L)'
;IYNTPHPDKGQITLTTDWTRRTTGVDIPANYTVASGEYMATVSDATNTLDRLFEPGVCHLRVYNTPEHITVSGSVATVAGASGNVDGAGLFIQEMPGWLFTGVTETTIEADTDHTLTVAMQQQVRQLTLFIEPTGSTTERIERIEGYLSGVASTLDMDNGTHGTPLNVALAFSKVTEGANAGKWAATVRLLGVAGVQQKLDAKLYFAGDSPKPVTLDSDLTTELATFNADKHKPLALGGKIVETPTEADFSATITDWTPGNGEDGENGSAGMETNN
;
A
#
# COMPACT_ATOMS: atom_id res chain seq x y z
N ILE A 1 -7.52 -34.81 -42.37
CA ILE A 1 -8.05 -34.99 -40.98
C ILE A 1 -7.02 -34.30 -40.09
N TYR A 2 -7.36 -33.12 -39.63
CA TYR A 2 -6.55 -32.41 -38.65
C TYR A 2 -6.79 -33.08 -37.31
N ASN A 3 -5.75 -33.67 -36.74
CA ASN A 3 -5.80 -34.36 -35.46
C ASN A 3 -5.25 -33.43 -34.36
N THR A 4 -5.67 -32.17 -34.40
CA THR A 4 -5.28 -31.16 -33.38
C THR A 4 -6.35 -31.07 -32.31
N PRO A 5 -5.96 -30.88 -31.02
CA PRO A 5 -6.91 -30.89 -29.91
C PRO A 5 -7.94 -29.73 -29.94
N HIS A 6 -7.59 -28.62 -30.65
CA HIS A 6 -8.41 -27.40 -30.65
C HIS A 6 -8.27 -26.60 -31.96
N PRO A 7 -8.74 -27.11 -33.11
CA PRO A 7 -8.42 -26.55 -34.43
C PRO A 7 -8.92 -25.12 -34.64
N ASP A 8 -9.96 -24.71 -33.93
CA ASP A 8 -10.61 -23.40 -34.12
C ASP A 8 -10.26 -22.38 -33.02
N LYS A 9 -9.54 -22.76 -32.01
CA LYS A 9 -9.26 -21.96 -30.83
C LYS A 9 -7.81 -22.06 -30.38
N GLY A 10 -7.36 -21.16 -29.53
CA GLY A 10 -6.05 -21.21 -28.89
C GLY A 10 -6.13 -21.59 -27.43
N GLN A 11 -5.10 -22.25 -26.93
CA GLN A 11 -4.91 -22.55 -25.53
C GLN A 11 -3.88 -21.61 -24.92
N ILE A 12 -4.07 -21.22 -23.66
CA ILE A 12 -3.12 -20.38 -22.92
C ILE A 12 -2.51 -21.17 -21.77
N THR A 13 -1.19 -21.17 -21.71
CA THR A 13 -0.41 -21.54 -20.52
C THR A 13 0.24 -20.29 -19.97
N LEU A 14 -0.14 -19.92 -18.74
CA LEU A 14 0.27 -18.70 -18.06
C LEU A 14 1.30 -19.01 -16.96
N THR A 15 2.42 -18.28 -16.99
CA THR A 15 3.41 -18.27 -15.92
C THR A 15 3.39 -16.89 -15.23
N THR A 16 3.38 -16.87 -13.91
CA THR A 16 3.45 -15.65 -13.12
C THR A 16 4.86 -15.42 -12.58
N ASP A 17 5.36 -14.20 -12.74
CA ASP A 17 6.64 -13.75 -12.21
C ASP A 17 6.40 -12.88 -10.98
N TRP A 18 6.89 -13.31 -9.82
CA TRP A 18 6.70 -12.68 -8.52
C TRP A 18 7.95 -11.96 -8.01
N THR A 19 8.88 -11.61 -8.86
CA THR A 19 10.15 -10.97 -8.47
C THR A 19 9.95 -9.58 -7.87
N ARG A 20 8.87 -8.86 -8.24
CA ARG A 20 8.56 -7.51 -7.76
C ARG A 20 7.67 -7.54 -6.52
N ARG A 21 8.17 -8.09 -5.43
CA ARG A 21 7.52 -8.09 -4.11
C ARG A 21 8.51 -7.69 -3.02
N THR A 22 7.99 -7.15 -1.93
CA THR A 22 8.79 -6.83 -0.73
C THR A 22 9.40 -8.13 -0.17
N THR A 23 10.65 -8.06 0.23
CA THR A 23 11.33 -9.19 0.90
C THR A 23 10.55 -9.61 2.15
N GLY A 24 10.28 -10.90 2.30
CA GLY A 24 9.50 -11.45 3.41
C GLY A 24 7.99 -11.43 3.20
N VAL A 25 7.49 -10.85 2.10
CA VAL A 25 6.07 -10.99 1.73
C VAL A 25 5.89 -12.27 0.94
N ASP A 26 4.95 -13.11 1.37
CA ASP A 26 4.69 -14.40 0.75
C ASP A 26 3.99 -14.24 -0.61
N ILE A 27 4.24 -15.21 -1.49
CA ILE A 27 3.47 -15.36 -2.72
C ILE A 27 2.08 -15.88 -2.32
N PRO A 28 0.98 -15.25 -2.83
CA PRO A 28 -0.36 -15.74 -2.56
C PRO A 28 -0.54 -17.20 -2.97
N ALA A 29 -1.17 -17.98 -2.09
CA ALA A 29 -1.44 -19.39 -2.37
C ALA A 29 -2.38 -19.60 -3.57
N ASN A 30 -3.26 -18.63 -3.81
CA ASN A 30 -4.22 -18.64 -4.90
C ASN A 30 -4.31 -17.25 -5.53
N TYR A 31 -4.57 -17.21 -6.82
CA TYR A 31 -4.84 -15.98 -7.57
C TYR A 31 -5.85 -16.23 -8.67
N THR A 32 -6.49 -15.17 -9.12
CA THR A 32 -7.52 -15.18 -10.16
C THR A 32 -6.92 -14.77 -11.49
N VAL A 33 -7.26 -15.49 -12.55
CA VAL A 33 -7.03 -15.11 -13.93
C VAL A 33 -8.37 -14.78 -14.56
N ALA A 34 -8.51 -13.57 -15.09
CA ALA A 34 -9.75 -13.08 -15.70
C ALA A 34 -9.52 -12.55 -17.12
N SER A 35 -10.46 -12.82 -18.02
CA SER A 35 -10.48 -12.30 -19.39
C SER A 35 -11.93 -12.27 -19.90
N GLY A 36 -12.49 -11.06 -20.07
CA GLY A 36 -13.91 -10.90 -20.39
C GLY A 36 -14.79 -11.59 -19.34
N GLU A 37 -15.61 -12.55 -19.77
CA GLU A 37 -16.45 -13.36 -18.87
C GLU A 37 -15.72 -14.56 -18.26
N TYR A 38 -14.50 -14.84 -18.69
CA TYR A 38 -13.70 -15.93 -18.13
C TYR A 38 -13.11 -15.52 -16.80
N MET A 39 -13.21 -16.39 -15.82
CA MET A 39 -12.60 -16.25 -14.52
C MET A 39 -12.24 -17.61 -13.96
N ALA A 40 -10.98 -17.79 -13.57
CA ALA A 40 -10.50 -19.01 -12.94
C ALA A 40 -9.59 -18.68 -11.76
N THR A 41 -9.67 -19.50 -10.71
CA THR A 41 -8.72 -19.46 -9.58
C THR A 41 -7.68 -20.54 -9.80
N VAL A 42 -6.43 -20.16 -9.73
CA VAL A 42 -5.27 -21.04 -9.94
C VAL A 42 -4.27 -20.90 -8.79
N SER A 43 -3.39 -21.87 -8.62
CA SER A 43 -2.48 -21.91 -7.45
C SER A 43 -1.01 -22.06 -7.82
N ASP A 44 -0.71 -22.67 -8.97
CA ASP A 44 0.68 -22.91 -9.37
C ASP A 44 1.28 -21.70 -10.09
N ALA A 45 2.61 -21.60 -10.11
CA ALA A 45 3.30 -20.55 -10.83
C ALA A 45 3.04 -20.62 -12.35
N THR A 46 2.85 -21.82 -12.88
CA THR A 46 2.51 -22.06 -14.30
C THR A 46 1.23 -22.87 -14.36
N ASN A 47 0.25 -22.36 -15.09
CA ASN A 47 -1.07 -22.96 -15.24
C ASN A 47 -1.51 -22.96 -16.69
N THR A 48 -1.97 -24.09 -17.20
CA THR A 48 -2.74 -24.15 -18.44
C THR A 48 -4.18 -23.82 -18.09
N LEU A 49 -4.72 -22.77 -18.73
CA LEU A 49 -6.08 -22.33 -18.45
C LEU A 49 -7.09 -23.37 -18.96
N ASP A 50 -8.12 -23.62 -18.22
CA ASP A 50 -9.13 -24.65 -18.46
C ASP A 50 -10.17 -24.30 -19.53
N ARG A 51 -9.96 -23.16 -20.24
CA ARG A 51 -10.79 -22.68 -21.35
C ARG A 51 -9.91 -22.47 -22.57
N LEU A 52 -10.47 -22.80 -23.74
CA LEU A 52 -9.93 -22.42 -25.03
C LEU A 52 -10.49 -21.04 -25.45
N PHE A 53 -9.63 -20.21 -25.98
CA PHE A 53 -9.93 -18.83 -26.36
C PHE A 53 -10.14 -18.68 -27.85
N GLU A 54 -11.10 -17.84 -28.25
CA GLU A 54 -11.34 -17.49 -29.63
C GLU A 54 -10.15 -16.72 -30.22
N PRO A 55 -9.82 -16.89 -31.52
CA PRO A 55 -8.82 -16.07 -32.18
C PRO A 55 -9.10 -14.57 -32.06
N GLY A 56 -8.08 -13.77 -31.81
CA GLY A 56 -8.17 -12.33 -31.65
C GLY A 56 -7.42 -11.82 -30.43
N VAL A 57 -7.59 -10.54 -30.15
CA VAL A 57 -6.93 -9.92 -28.99
C VAL A 57 -7.56 -10.41 -27.68
N CYS A 58 -6.72 -10.89 -26.78
CA CYS A 58 -7.09 -11.38 -25.45
C CYS A 58 -6.36 -10.59 -24.38
N HIS A 59 -7.12 -9.92 -23.52
CA HIS A 59 -6.62 -9.27 -22.31
C HIS A 59 -6.75 -10.19 -21.12
N LEU A 60 -5.66 -10.41 -20.41
CA LEU A 60 -5.62 -11.16 -19.18
C LEU A 60 -5.31 -10.24 -18.00
N ARG A 61 -6.13 -10.31 -16.98
CA ARG A 61 -5.91 -9.70 -15.68
C ARG A 61 -5.68 -10.80 -14.66
N VAL A 62 -4.58 -10.68 -13.92
CA VAL A 62 -4.17 -11.64 -12.88
C VAL A 62 -4.08 -10.90 -11.57
N TYR A 63 -4.74 -11.41 -10.52
CA TYR A 63 -4.73 -10.77 -9.20
C TYR A 63 -5.08 -11.76 -8.10
N ASN A 64 -4.61 -11.50 -6.88
CA ASN A 64 -5.12 -12.15 -5.69
C ASN A 64 -6.19 -11.28 -5.01
N THR A 65 -6.95 -11.86 -4.12
CA THR A 65 -7.94 -11.13 -3.30
C THR A 65 -7.51 -11.25 -1.84
N PRO A 66 -6.67 -10.34 -1.34
CA PRO A 66 -6.20 -10.37 0.03
C PRO A 66 -7.27 -9.85 0.99
N GLU A 67 -6.99 -9.93 2.30
CA GLU A 67 -7.85 -9.38 3.33
C GLU A 67 -8.13 -7.90 3.12
N HIS A 68 -9.35 -7.47 3.42
CA HIS A 68 -9.83 -6.09 3.38
C HIS A 68 -9.77 -5.40 2.00
N ILE A 69 -9.61 -6.19 0.94
CA ILE A 69 -9.74 -5.72 -0.44
C ILE A 69 -10.86 -6.51 -1.12
N THR A 70 -11.77 -5.80 -1.77
CA THR A 70 -12.77 -6.35 -2.67
C THR A 70 -12.43 -6.01 -4.10
N VAL A 71 -12.70 -6.94 -5.03
CA VAL A 71 -12.48 -6.73 -6.46
C VAL A 71 -13.80 -6.84 -7.21
N SER A 72 -14.08 -5.84 -8.02
CA SER A 72 -15.21 -5.82 -8.93
C SER A 72 -14.76 -5.34 -10.32
N GLY A 73 -14.84 -6.21 -11.31
CA GLY A 73 -14.29 -5.94 -12.65
C GLY A 73 -12.79 -5.68 -12.58
N SER A 74 -12.34 -4.52 -13.04
CA SER A 74 -10.94 -4.09 -12.95
C SER A 74 -10.58 -3.35 -11.66
N VAL A 75 -11.55 -3.08 -10.79
CA VAL A 75 -11.35 -2.20 -9.64
C VAL A 75 -11.20 -2.98 -8.34
N ALA A 76 -10.06 -2.78 -7.69
CA ALA A 76 -9.80 -3.19 -6.32
C ALA A 76 -10.17 -2.03 -5.37
N THR A 77 -10.88 -2.35 -4.27
CA THR A 77 -11.40 -1.35 -3.34
C THR A 77 -11.10 -1.74 -1.89
N VAL A 78 -10.64 -0.77 -1.11
CA VAL A 78 -10.52 -0.84 0.35
C VAL A 78 -11.70 -0.08 0.95
N ALA A 79 -12.41 -0.70 1.88
CA ALA A 79 -13.61 -0.10 2.47
C ALA A 79 -13.29 1.12 3.34
N GLY A 80 -14.14 2.14 3.26
CA GLY A 80 -14.10 3.32 4.12
C GLY A 80 -15.29 3.35 5.09
N ALA A 81 -15.05 3.87 6.29
CA ALA A 81 -16.06 4.10 7.31
C ALA A 81 -15.78 5.40 8.07
N SER A 82 -16.76 5.87 8.85
CA SER A 82 -16.54 6.99 9.76
C SER A 82 -15.42 6.66 10.74
N GLY A 83 -14.44 7.55 10.88
CA GLY A 83 -13.31 7.34 11.78
C GLY A 83 -13.62 7.76 13.22
N ASN A 84 -12.76 7.30 14.13
CA ASN A 84 -12.78 7.67 15.55
C ASN A 84 -11.73 8.76 15.89
N VAL A 85 -11.01 9.24 14.89
CA VAL A 85 -10.00 10.30 15.01
C VAL A 85 -10.65 11.61 14.61
N ASP A 86 -10.30 12.69 15.28
CA ASP A 86 -10.74 14.03 14.87
C ASP A 86 -10.29 14.31 13.44
N GLY A 87 -11.23 14.29 12.52
CA GLY A 87 -10.98 14.50 11.09
C GLY A 87 -12.26 14.45 10.28
N ALA A 88 -12.26 15.09 9.12
CA ALA A 88 -13.39 15.10 8.22
C ALA A 88 -13.33 13.97 7.21
N GLY A 89 -14.50 13.42 6.84
CA GLY A 89 -14.64 12.42 5.80
C GLY A 89 -14.57 10.99 6.29
N LEU A 90 -14.29 10.08 5.36
CA LEU A 90 -14.20 8.66 5.64
C LEU A 90 -12.73 8.24 5.87
N PHE A 91 -12.58 7.22 6.66
CA PHE A 91 -11.30 6.59 6.97
C PHE A 91 -11.26 5.18 6.39
N ILE A 92 -10.07 4.73 5.99
CA ILE A 92 -9.82 3.32 5.69
C ILE A 92 -10.21 2.53 6.92
N GLN A 93 -11.13 1.57 6.76
CA GLN A 93 -11.69 0.80 7.86
C GLN A 93 -10.67 -0.19 8.44
N GLU A 94 -9.99 -0.90 7.54
CA GLU A 94 -9.01 -1.92 7.90
C GLU A 94 -7.82 -1.82 6.94
N MET A 95 -6.61 -2.07 7.44
CA MET A 95 -5.43 -2.10 6.59
C MET A 95 -5.54 -3.19 5.53
N PRO A 96 -5.28 -2.89 4.23
CA PRO A 96 -5.35 -3.88 3.18
C PRO A 96 -4.26 -4.95 3.35
N GLY A 97 -4.60 -6.18 2.99
CA GLY A 97 -3.61 -7.23 2.77
C GLY A 97 -2.75 -6.97 1.53
N TRP A 98 -1.78 -7.83 1.27
CA TRP A 98 -0.85 -7.66 0.15
C TRP A 98 -1.53 -8.03 -1.18
N LEU A 99 -1.93 -7.00 -1.93
CA LEU A 99 -2.48 -7.14 -3.28
C LEU A 99 -1.35 -7.19 -4.30
N PHE A 100 -1.43 -8.16 -5.20
CA PHE A 100 -0.60 -8.28 -6.40
C PHE A 100 -1.50 -8.29 -7.62
N THR A 101 -1.08 -7.59 -8.66
CA THR A 101 -1.80 -7.55 -9.94
C THR A 101 -0.84 -7.65 -11.10
N GLY A 102 -1.29 -8.24 -12.18
CA GLY A 102 -0.59 -8.25 -13.46
C GLY A 102 -1.59 -8.20 -14.59
N VAL A 103 -1.28 -7.46 -15.64
CA VAL A 103 -2.08 -7.41 -16.86
C VAL A 103 -1.20 -7.69 -18.05
N THR A 104 -1.74 -8.42 -19.01
CA THR A 104 -1.06 -8.71 -20.26
C THR A 104 -2.07 -8.80 -21.39
N GLU A 105 -1.60 -8.58 -22.58
CA GLU A 105 -2.38 -8.73 -23.81
C GLU A 105 -1.65 -9.67 -24.75
N THR A 106 -2.38 -10.51 -25.44
CA THR A 106 -1.85 -11.36 -26.49
C THR A 106 -2.85 -11.50 -27.62
N THR A 107 -2.36 -11.86 -28.80
CA THR A 107 -3.22 -12.25 -29.92
C THR A 107 -3.32 -13.77 -29.94
N ILE A 108 -4.52 -14.28 -29.80
CA ILE A 108 -4.82 -15.71 -29.90
C ILE A 108 -4.91 -16.10 -31.39
N GLU A 109 -4.23 -17.16 -31.72
CA GLU A 109 -4.31 -17.82 -33.04
C GLU A 109 -4.99 -19.18 -32.87
N ALA A 110 -5.74 -19.57 -33.91
CA ALA A 110 -6.37 -20.89 -33.96
C ALA A 110 -5.30 -22.01 -33.94
N ASP A 111 -5.64 -23.13 -33.37
CA ASP A 111 -4.77 -24.33 -33.28
C ASP A 111 -3.36 -24.06 -32.73
N THR A 112 -3.29 -23.13 -31.77
CA THR A 112 -2.00 -22.68 -31.19
C THR A 112 -2.01 -22.72 -29.68
N ASP A 113 -0.92 -23.24 -29.10
CA ASP A 113 -0.64 -23.17 -27.66
C ASP A 113 0.19 -21.92 -27.38
N HIS A 114 -0.41 -20.95 -26.69
CA HIS A 114 0.23 -19.70 -26.29
C HIS A 114 0.85 -19.84 -24.91
N THR A 115 2.12 -19.49 -24.77
CA THR A 115 2.79 -19.40 -23.48
C THR A 115 3.05 -17.93 -23.14
N LEU A 116 2.52 -17.48 -22.02
CA LEU A 116 2.61 -16.11 -21.56
C LEU A 116 3.27 -16.04 -20.18
N THR A 117 4.04 -14.98 -19.95
CA THR A 117 4.55 -14.64 -18.62
C THR A 117 3.98 -13.30 -18.20
N VAL A 118 3.38 -13.27 -17.00
CA VAL A 118 2.83 -12.04 -16.41
C VAL A 118 3.67 -11.63 -15.21
N ALA A 119 4.23 -10.44 -15.27
CA ALA A 119 4.92 -9.83 -14.14
C ALA A 119 3.90 -9.34 -13.11
N MET A 120 3.88 -9.97 -11.95
CA MET A 120 3.00 -9.58 -10.85
C MET A 120 3.60 -8.39 -10.11
N GLN A 121 2.82 -7.32 -9.99
CA GLN A 121 3.20 -6.09 -9.32
C GLN A 121 2.55 -6.04 -7.94
N GLN A 122 3.33 -5.79 -6.91
CA GLN A 122 2.78 -5.49 -5.58
C GLN A 122 2.07 -4.14 -5.61
N GLN A 123 0.82 -4.08 -5.18
CA GLN A 123 -0.04 -2.89 -5.24
C GLN A 123 -0.29 -2.25 -3.88
N VAL A 124 0.07 -2.90 -2.81
CA VAL A 124 0.02 -2.35 -1.45
C VAL A 124 1.44 -2.06 -0.99
N ARG A 125 1.68 -0.84 -0.54
CA ARG A 125 3.00 -0.38 -0.07
C ARG A 125 2.96 -0.05 1.40
N GLN A 126 4.00 -0.42 2.13
CA GLN A 126 4.18 -0.01 3.52
C GLN A 126 4.75 1.41 3.58
N LEU A 127 4.15 2.23 4.43
CA LEU A 127 4.64 3.56 4.83
C LEU A 127 4.92 3.56 6.32
N THR A 128 6.10 4.00 6.71
CA THR A 128 6.46 4.28 8.11
C THR A 128 6.83 5.75 8.25
N LEU A 129 6.17 6.44 9.16
CA LEU A 129 6.48 7.81 9.54
C LEU A 129 7.17 7.83 10.89
N PHE A 130 8.35 8.45 10.96
CA PHE A 130 9.08 8.69 12.19
C PHE A 130 9.01 10.16 12.56
N ILE A 131 8.60 10.46 13.78
CA ILE A 131 8.57 11.81 14.35
C ILE A 131 9.62 11.89 15.44
N GLU A 132 10.61 12.77 15.28
CA GLU A 132 11.66 13.01 16.25
C GLU A 132 11.30 14.20 17.13
N PRO A 133 11.11 14.01 18.45
CA PRO A 133 10.94 15.12 19.37
C PRO A 133 12.21 15.95 19.46
N THR A 134 12.03 17.26 19.48
CA THR A 134 13.12 18.22 19.72
C THR A 134 12.66 19.23 20.78
N GLY A 135 13.57 19.75 21.58
CA GLY A 135 13.21 20.66 22.64
C GLY A 135 12.63 19.98 23.89
N SER A 136 12.67 20.68 25.01
CA SER A 136 12.31 20.12 26.32
C SER A 136 10.81 19.79 26.47
N THR A 137 9.96 20.44 25.71
CA THR A 137 8.50 20.22 25.77
C THR A 137 8.11 19.00 24.97
N THR A 138 8.65 18.86 23.74
CA THR A 138 8.33 17.73 22.86
C THR A 138 8.88 16.42 23.39
N GLU A 139 9.96 16.44 24.17
CA GLU A 139 10.47 15.25 24.86
C GLU A 139 9.49 14.68 25.91
N ARG A 140 8.54 15.49 26.37
CA ARG A 140 7.50 15.10 27.34
C ARG A 140 6.23 14.55 26.67
N ILE A 141 6.24 14.33 25.37
CA ILE A 141 5.11 13.72 24.67
C ILE A 141 4.81 12.35 25.26
N GLU A 142 3.55 12.13 25.63
CA GLU A 142 3.04 10.86 26.13
C GLU A 142 2.35 10.05 25.04
N ARG A 143 1.69 10.75 24.08
CA ARG A 143 0.90 10.13 23.03
C ARG A 143 0.81 11.03 21.80
N ILE A 144 0.84 10.43 20.63
CA ILE A 144 0.56 11.09 19.34
C ILE A 144 -0.56 10.33 18.66
N GLU A 145 -1.61 11.03 18.28
CA GLU A 145 -2.72 10.50 17.48
C GLU A 145 -2.93 11.38 16.28
N GLY A 146 -3.26 10.78 15.15
CA GLY A 146 -3.51 11.54 13.95
C GLY A 146 -3.99 10.71 12.79
N TYR A 147 -3.99 11.31 11.62
CA TYR A 147 -4.34 10.66 10.37
C TYR A 147 -3.58 11.26 9.19
N LEU A 148 -3.46 10.46 8.14
CA LEU A 148 -2.97 10.89 6.83
C LEU A 148 -4.15 10.97 5.87
N SER A 149 -4.30 12.10 5.19
CA SER A 149 -5.30 12.29 4.13
C SER A 149 -4.76 11.90 2.75
N GLY A 150 -5.64 11.83 1.75
CA GLY A 150 -5.23 11.59 0.37
C GLY A 150 -4.73 10.15 0.12
N VAL A 151 -5.26 9.19 0.85
CA VAL A 151 -4.95 7.76 0.68
C VAL A 151 -5.95 7.16 -0.31
N ALA A 152 -5.45 6.48 -1.33
CA ALA A 152 -6.29 5.83 -2.33
C ALA A 152 -7.08 4.68 -1.72
N SER A 153 -8.39 4.65 -1.90
CA SER A 153 -9.22 3.50 -1.56
C SER A 153 -9.58 2.64 -2.76
N THR A 154 -9.30 3.10 -3.99
CA THR A 154 -9.53 2.34 -5.20
C THR A 154 -8.30 2.29 -6.09
N LEU A 155 -8.15 1.19 -6.81
CA LEU A 155 -7.16 0.97 -7.85
C LEU A 155 -7.84 0.30 -9.06
N ASP A 156 -7.78 0.94 -10.21
CA ASP A 156 -8.07 0.26 -11.47
C ASP A 156 -6.84 -0.55 -11.88
N MET A 157 -6.95 -1.87 -11.82
CA MET A 157 -5.84 -2.79 -12.07
C MET A 157 -5.38 -2.81 -13.53
N ASP A 158 -6.24 -2.43 -14.48
CA ASP A 158 -5.92 -2.46 -15.90
C ASP A 158 -5.04 -1.30 -16.32
N ASN A 159 -5.24 -0.13 -15.74
CA ASN A 159 -4.51 1.09 -16.10
C ASN A 159 -3.65 1.66 -14.98
N GLY A 160 -3.72 1.09 -13.77
CA GLY A 160 -2.95 1.53 -12.62
C GLY A 160 -3.44 2.84 -11.99
N THR A 161 -4.65 3.29 -12.32
CA THR A 161 -5.20 4.55 -11.78
C THR A 161 -5.69 4.37 -10.35
N HIS A 162 -5.19 5.23 -9.46
CA HIS A 162 -5.63 5.31 -8.07
C HIS A 162 -6.71 6.36 -7.91
N GLY A 163 -7.70 6.09 -7.07
CA GLY A 163 -8.85 6.99 -6.91
C GLY A 163 -9.46 6.97 -5.51
N THR A 164 -10.52 7.73 -5.38
CA THR A 164 -11.35 7.86 -4.17
C THR A 164 -10.52 8.06 -2.91
N PRO A 165 -9.93 9.27 -2.74
CA PRO A 165 -9.07 9.55 -1.59
C PRO A 165 -9.85 9.51 -0.28
N LEU A 166 -9.32 8.80 0.68
CA LEU A 166 -9.79 8.69 2.06
C LEU A 166 -8.69 9.08 3.03
N ASN A 167 -8.99 9.02 4.32
CA ASN A 167 -8.02 9.18 5.39
C ASN A 167 -7.61 7.81 5.93
N VAL A 168 -6.43 7.73 6.55
CA VAL A 168 -5.99 6.58 7.34
C VAL A 168 -5.57 7.05 8.73
N ALA A 169 -6.10 6.40 9.77
CA ALA A 169 -5.68 6.68 11.14
C ALA A 169 -4.24 6.21 11.36
N LEU A 170 -3.47 7.01 12.08
CA LEU A 170 -2.08 6.75 12.42
C LEU A 170 -1.95 6.58 13.95
N ALA A 171 -1.56 5.38 14.36
CA ALA A 171 -1.24 5.07 15.76
C ALA A 171 0.28 5.13 15.93
N PHE A 172 0.76 6.21 16.54
CA PHE A 172 2.18 6.36 16.83
C PHE A 172 2.55 5.67 18.14
N SER A 173 3.67 4.96 18.10
CA SER A 173 4.28 4.35 19.28
C SER A 173 5.71 4.83 19.43
N LYS A 174 6.15 5.00 20.68
CA LYS A 174 7.53 5.40 20.95
C LYS A 174 8.47 4.23 20.70
N VAL A 175 9.47 4.46 19.87
CA VAL A 175 10.52 3.49 19.58
C VAL A 175 11.50 3.47 20.76
N THR A 176 11.73 2.30 21.33
CA THR A 176 12.56 2.14 22.53
C THR A 176 13.98 1.66 22.25
N GLU A 177 14.21 1.08 21.07
CA GLU A 177 15.49 0.44 20.75
C GLU A 177 15.94 0.77 19.31
N GLY A 178 17.22 0.53 19.04
CA GLY A 178 17.81 0.70 17.71
C GLY A 178 18.09 2.15 17.33
N ALA A 179 18.39 2.38 16.05
CA ALA A 179 18.78 3.68 15.52
C ALA A 179 17.69 4.77 15.63
N ASN A 180 16.43 4.36 15.73
CA ASN A 180 15.28 5.26 15.86
C ASN A 180 14.77 5.38 17.31
N ALA A 181 15.51 4.87 18.30
CA ALA A 181 15.12 4.99 19.70
C ALA A 181 14.86 6.44 20.11
N GLY A 182 13.75 6.67 20.83
CA GLY A 182 13.31 8.01 21.23
C GLY A 182 12.38 8.70 20.24
N LYS A 183 12.30 8.22 19.01
CA LYS A 183 11.33 8.72 18.01
C LYS A 183 9.96 8.06 18.20
N TRP A 184 8.95 8.66 17.60
CA TRP A 184 7.62 8.09 17.51
C TRP A 184 7.41 7.56 16.10
N ALA A 185 6.91 6.33 15.97
CA ALA A 185 6.70 5.70 14.66
C ALA A 185 5.27 5.22 14.49
N ALA A 186 4.74 5.43 13.28
CA ALA A 186 3.50 4.83 12.82
C ALA A 186 3.74 4.12 11.49
N THR A 187 3.30 2.88 11.38
CA THR A 187 3.42 2.07 10.16
C THR A 187 2.05 1.68 9.67
N VAL A 188 1.79 1.92 8.38
CA VAL A 188 0.54 1.58 7.72
C VAL A 188 0.82 0.93 6.35
N ARG A 189 -0.11 0.11 5.89
CA ARG A 189 -0.12 -0.42 4.53
C ARG A 189 -1.19 0.31 3.72
N LEU A 190 -0.81 0.83 2.57
CA LEU A 190 -1.66 1.65 1.72
C LEU A 190 -1.76 1.06 0.32
N LEU A 191 -2.96 1.06 -0.24
CA LEU A 191 -3.18 0.75 -1.66
C LEU A 191 -2.47 1.76 -2.57
N GLY A 192 -2.33 2.99 -2.11
CA GLY A 192 -1.65 4.07 -2.79
C GLY A 192 -2.07 5.42 -2.23
N VAL A 193 -1.68 6.47 -2.92
CA VAL A 193 -2.14 7.84 -2.67
C VAL A 193 -2.97 8.33 -3.85
N ALA A 194 -3.94 9.20 -3.57
CA ALA A 194 -4.83 9.80 -4.57
C ALA A 194 -5.22 11.23 -4.14
N GLY A 195 -5.74 11.98 -5.08
CA GLY A 195 -6.08 13.39 -4.86
C GLY A 195 -4.87 14.31 -4.99
N VAL A 196 -5.09 15.56 -4.70
CA VAL A 196 -4.10 16.63 -4.93
C VAL A 196 -3.19 16.91 -3.73
N GLN A 197 -3.55 16.38 -2.55
CA GLN A 197 -2.82 16.63 -1.32
C GLN A 197 -2.81 15.41 -0.40
N GLN A 198 -1.66 15.17 0.22
CA GLN A 198 -1.47 14.22 1.30
C GLN A 198 -0.99 14.99 2.53
N LYS A 199 -1.82 15.03 3.57
CA LYS A 199 -1.59 15.82 4.75
C LYS A 199 -1.62 14.95 6.00
N LEU A 200 -0.61 15.12 6.86
CA LEU A 200 -0.59 14.59 8.21
C LEU A 200 -1.26 15.62 9.14
N ASP A 201 -2.33 15.23 9.78
CA ASP A 201 -2.95 15.94 10.90
C ASP A 201 -2.79 15.09 12.16
N ALA A 202 -2.15 15.63 13.19
CA ALA A 202 -1.93 14.90 14.43
C ALA A 202 -2.08 15.81 15.66
N LYS A 203 -2.33 15.19 16.82
CA LYS A 203 -2.33 15.83 18.12
C LYS A 203 -1.27 15.22 18.99
N LEU A 204 -0.47 16.08 19.60
CA LEU A 204 0.53 15.75 20.59
C LEU A 204 -0.08 15.92 21.99
N TYR A 205 -0.05 14.87 22.78
CA TYR A 205 -0.50 14.85 24.17
C TYR A 205 0.70 14.74 25.07
N PHE A 206 0.70 15.52 26.15
CA PHE A 206 1.83 15.62 27.07
C PHE A 206 1.47 15.03 28.44
N ALA A 207 2.48 14.56 29.15
CA ALA A 207 2.31 14.10 30.52
C ALA A 207 1.89 15.26 31.45
N GLY A 208 0.83 15.04 32.21
CA GLY A 208 0.24 16.06 33.09
C GLY A 208 -0.73 17.00 32.37
N ASP A 209 -1.13 18.07 33.06
CA ASP A 209 -2.16 19.00 32.61
C ASP A 209 -1.61 20.17 31.76
N SER A 210 -0.30 20.26 31.63
CA SER A 210 0.37 21.34 30.90
C SER A 210 1.65 20.84 30.22
N PRO A 211 1.86 21.18 28.93
CA PRO A 211 0.97 21.96 28.07
C PRO A 211 -0.30 21.20 27.66
N LYS A 212 -1.30 21.91 27.21
CA LYS A 212 -2.49 21.32 26.58
C LYS A 212 -2.12 20.61 25.27
N PRO A 213 -2.96 19.69 24.77
CA PRO A 213 -2.69 19.05 23.50
C PRO A 213 -2.44 20.05 22.37
N VAL A 214 -1.41 19.80 21.57
CA VAL A 214 -0.96 20.67 20.48
C VAL A 214 -1.21 19.98 19.15
N THR A 215 -1.76 20.73 18.19
CA THR A 215 -1.94 20.22 16.82
C THR A 215 -0.62 20.29 16.07
N LEU A 216 -0.29 19.18 15.41
CA LEU A 216 0.79 19.04 14.45
C LEU A 216 0.18 18.87 13.06
N ASP A 217 0.52 19.76 12.15
CA ASP A 217 0.03 19.79 10.78
C ASP A 217 1.24 19.76 9.82
N SER A 218 1.25 18.86 8.86
CA SER A 218 2.36 18.75 7.92
C SER A 218 1.91 18.23 6.56
N ASP A 219 2.33 18.93 5.51
CA ASP A 219 2.08 18.53 4.12
C ASP A 219 3.16 17.53 3.66
N LEU A 220 2.74 16.34 3.25
CA LEU A 220 3.57 15.25 2.75
C LEU A 220 3.40 15.02 1.24
N THR A 221 2.71 15.92 0.55
CA THR A 221 2.37 15.75 -0.87
C THR A 221 3.61 15.55 -1.75
N THR A 222 4.67 16.30 -1.49
CA THR A 222 5.92 16.20 -2.23
C THR A 222 6.63 14.88 -1.95
N GLU A 223 6.74 14.50 -0.69
CA GLU A 223 7.42 13.26 -0.24
C GLU A 223 6.69 12.00 -0.71
N LEU A 224 5.38 12.08 -0.85
CA LEU A 224 4.55 10.97 -1.33
C LEU A 224 4.23 11.02 -2.84
N ALA A 225 4.78 11.98 -3.58
CA ALA A 225 4.52 12.15 -5.02
C ALA A 225 4.83 10.89 -5.86
N THR A 226 5.83 10.11 -5.46
CA THR A 226 6.21 8.85 -6.11
C THR A 226 5.78 7.60 -5.36
N PHE A 227 4.88 7.73 -4.38
CA PHE A 227 4.45 6.61 -3.54
C PHE A 227 3.87 5.45 -4.36
N ASN A 228 3.13 5.75 -5.41
CA ASN A 228 2.46 4.75 -6.26
C ASN A 228 3.42 4.02 -7.21
N ALA A 229 4.66 4.47 -7.34
CA ALA A 229 5.71 3.77 -8.06
C ALA A 229 6.43 2.78 -7.13
N ASP A 230 6.94 1.67 -7.69
CA ASP A 230 7.77 0.69 -6.96
C ASP A 230 7.23 0.27 -5.58
N LYS A 231 5.96 -0.07 -5.49
CA LYS A 231 5.26 -0.38 -4.23
C LYS A 231 5.83 -1.58 -3.47
N HIS A 232 6.69 -2.37 -4.08
CA HIS A 232 7.42 -3.44 -3.43
C HIS A 232 8.58 -2.94 -2.55
N LYS A 233 8.91 -1.65 -2.62
CA LYS A 233 9.91 -1.01 -1.76
C LYS A 233 9.19 -0.26 -0.64
N PRO A 234 9.31 -0.68 0.62
CA PRO A 234 8.77 0.07 1.75
C PRO A 234 9.31 1.50 1.75
N LEU A 235 8.48 2.47 2.13
CA LEU A 235 8.87 3.86 2.29
C LEU A 235 8.87 4.23 3.76
N ALA A 236 9.98 4.77 4.23
CA ALA A 236 10.10 5.38 5.55
C ALA A 236 10.46 6.85 5.41
N LEU A 237 9.77 7.71 6.14
CA LEU A 237 10.03 9.14 6.20
C LEU A 237 10.26 9.55 7.65
N GLY A 238 11.29 10.35 7.90
CA GLY A 238 11.59 10.92 9.21
C GLY A 238 11.44 12.44 9.21
N GLY A 239 10.82 12.98 10.25
CA GLY A 239 10.68 14.41 10.44
C GLY A 239 10.94 14.83 11.87
N LYS A 240 11.48 16.04 12.06
CA LYS A 240 11.74 16.64 13.36
C LYS A 240 10.66 17.65 13.70
N ILE A 241 10.14 17.58 14.92
CA ILE A 241 9.20 18.58 15.42
C ILE A 241 9.97 19.88 15.66
N VAL A 242 9.49 20.96 15.07
CA VAL A 242 9.96 22.34 15.36
C VAL A 242 8.92 23.02 16.23
N GLU A 243 9.35 23.42 17.44
CA GLU A 243 8.54 24.20 18.37
C GLU A 243 8.62 25.69 18.02
N THR A 244 7.48 26.33 17.93
CA THR A 244 7.40 27.80 17.82
C THR A 244 6.67 28.33 19.03
N PRO A 245 7.33 29.10 19.92
CA PRO A 245 6.68 29.72 21.07
C PRO A 245 5.52 30.64 20.63
N THR A 246 4.43 30.56 21.36
CA THR A 246 3.26 31.44 21.22
C THR A 246 2.97 32.15 22.54
N GLU A 247 2.11 33.17 22.54
CA GLU A 247 1.75 33.90 23.77
C GLU A 247 1.11 32.98 24.83
N ALA A 248 0.44 31.92 24.41
CA ALA A 248 -0.30 31.02 25.32
C ALA A 248 0.44 29.70 25.61
N ASP A 249 1.31 29.24 24.69
CA ASP A 249 2.01 27.97 24.78
C ASP A 249 3.03 27.85 23.65
N PHE A 250 2.93 26.79 22.81
CA PHE A 250 3.72 26.64 21.59
C PHE A 250 2.88 25.98 20.49
N SER A 251 3.31 26.15 19.24
CA SER A 251 2.84 25.37 18.11
C SER A 251 3.93 24.39 17.65
N ALA A 252 3.51 23.29 17.03
CA ALA A 252 4.41 22.28 16.52
C ALA A 252 4.17 22.08 15.02
N THR A 253 5.24 21.98 14.26
CA THR A 253 5.21 21.63 12.83
C THR A 253 6.38 20.75 12.46
N ILE A 254 6.27 20.07 11.32
CA ILE A 254 7.38 19.36 10.67
C ILE A 254 7.50 19.93 9.27
N THR A 255 8.64 20.52 8.96
CA THR A 255 8.89 21.18 7.67
C THR A 255 9.78 20.36 6.73
N ASP A 256 10.66 19.52 7.28
CA ASP A 256 11.69 18.80 6.52
C ASP A 256 11.56 17.30 6.76
N TRP A 257 10.70 16.66 5.96
CA TRP A 257 10.66 15.22 5.89
C TRP A 257 11.79 14.72 5.00
N THR A 258 12.57 13.79 5.52
CA THR A 258 13.60 13.11 4.77
C THR A 258 13.28 11.64 4.64
N PRO A 259 13.75 10.94 3.60
CA PRO A 259 13.76 9.49 3.62
C PRO A 259 14.30 9.06 4.97
N GLY A 260 13.47 8.31 5.72
CA GLY A 260 13.81 7.92 7.08
C GLY A 260 15.14 7.19 7.07
N ASN A 261 15.83 7.11 8.22
CA ASN A 261 17.12 6.43 8.36
C ASN A 261 17.09 4.98 7.92
N GLY A 262 16.71 4.78 6.67
CA GLY A 262 17.23 3.74 5.90
C GLY A 262 18.61 4.21 5.51
N GLU A 263 19.58 4.17 6.40
CA GLU A 263 20.88 3.76 5.96
C GLU A 263 20.61 2.50 5.19
N ASP A 264 20.81 2.64 3.89
CA ASP A 264 20.94 1.56 2.94
C ASP A 264 19.82 0.50 3.05
N GLY A 265 19.03 0.40 2.04
CA GLY A 265 17.92 -0.54 1.85
C GLY A 265 18.19 -2.02 2.18
N GLU A 266 18.91 -2.29 3.24
CA GLU A 266 19.18 -3.58 3.84
C GLU A 266 18.87 -3.51 5.33
N ASN A 267 17.81 -4.24 5.70
CA ASN A 267 17.37 -4.53 7.07
C ASN A 267 16.42 -3.57 7.77
N GLY A 268 15.26 -3.38 7.17
CA GLY A 268 14.03 -3.19 7.93
C GLY A 268 13.33 -4.50 8.24
N SER A 269 14.08 -5.54 8.64
CA SER A 269 13.49 -6.74 9.24
C SER A 269 13.11 -6.41 10.67
N ALA A 270 11.94 -5.79 10.85
CA ALA A 270 11.25 -5.89 12.13
C ALA A 270 10.77 -7.33 12.21
N GLY A 271 11.52 -8.16 12.95
CA GLY A 271 11.11 -9.49 13.30
C GLY A 271 9.77 -9.45 14.00
N MET A 272 8.72 -9.91 13.35
CA MET A 272 7.58 -10.46 14.04
C MET A 272 8.01 -11.82 14.58
N GLU A 273 8.39 -11.86 15.84
CA GLU A 273 8.38 -13.10 16.60
C GLU A 273 6.92 -13.52 16.76
N THR A 274 6.52 -14.51 16.02
CA THR A 274 5.34 -15.30 16.31
C THR A 274 5.66 -16.19 17.48
N ASN A 275 5.21 -15.82 18.68
CA ASN A 275 5.11 -16.77 19.77
C ASN A 275 3.95 -17.74 19.48
N ASN A 276 4.28 -19.03 19.50
CA ASN A 276 3.36 -20.16 19.55
C ASN A 276 2.33 -20.06 20.68
#